data_dcb1376a5b002ccc02a8a9328fefda87
#
_entry.id   dcb1376a5b002ccc02a8a9328fefda87
#
_cell.length_a   1.000
_cell.length_b   1.000
_cell.length_c   1.000
_cell.angle_alpha   90.00
_cell.angle_beta   90.00
_cell.angle_gamma   90.00
#
_symmetry.space_group_name_H-M   'P 1'
#
loop_
_entity.id
_entity.type
_entity.pdbx_description
1 polymer ?
#
loop_
_entity_poly.entity_id
_entity_poly.type
_entity_poly.pdbx_seq_one_letter_code
_entity_poly.pdbx_strand_id
1 'polypeptide(L)'
;MGIIRQMGSWFAVPDMRNLGTTIRIVAFGIIAALMLPLVSGDGGSYFNKVLKELEWIAPVILINGLVGYFTNRFLVRYSHGVLIKIIACMAQFFIVDYIFLGTRGEFVRHLVLYGTGLLFMMYVEANRLRALSPAVSEARLTALTARIRPHFLFNSLNAAISLIRLRPYDAETLLENLANLFRAQLRDGGQYSTLGQEIEWAQEYIAIEQIRMGHRRVQVEWHHDAPDDAETPQLLLQPLLENAVFHGVETTHRPGNIVVQTALQGHWLYIRIENPFTPHENMENTQKVHRSNSMALKNLKERLDIMYDNDAQLKLEALDELGIYRVDIRLPYRSKEKETEYQTLFGD
;
A
#
# COMPACT_ATOMS: atom_id res chain seq x y z
N MET A 1 18.06 -12.58 -16.46
CA MET A 1 19.31 -11.82 -16.19
C MET A 1 19.40 -10.48 -16.94
N GLY A 2 18.98 -10.34 -18.21
CA GLY A 2 19.02 -9.07 -18.98
C GLY A 2 18.09 -7.97 -18.48
N ILE A 3 16.85 -8.31 -18.08
CA ILE A 3 15.86 -7.35 -17.56
C ILE A 3 16.32 -6.73 -16.24
N ILE A 4 16.94 -7.53 -15.34
CA ILE A 4 17.46 -7.06 -14.05
C ILE A 4 18.58 -6.01 -14.24
N ARG A 5 19.40 -6.13 -15.26
CA ARG A 5 20.46 -5.12 -15.57
C ARG A 5 19.92 -3.78 -16.04
N GLN A 6 18.74 -3.75 -16.70
CA GLN A 6 18.11 -2.49 -17.14
C GLN A 6 17.34 -1.78 -16.03
N MET A 7 16.99 -2.46 -14.95
CA MET A 7 16.24 -1.87 -13.84
C MET A 7 16.99 -0.79 -13.07
N GLY A 8 18.34 -0.77 -13.15
CA GLY A 8 19.18 0.29 -12.57
C GLY A 8 19.45 1.47 -13.51
N SER A 9 19.08 1.40 -14.80
CA SER A 9 19.31 2.46 -15.78
C SER A 9 18.16 3.47 -15.82
N TRP A 10 18.45 4.72 -16.21
CA TRP A 10 17.45 5.76 -16.42
C TRP A 10 16.57 5.50 -17.65
N PHE A 11 17.02 4.64 -18.56
CA PHE A 11 16.35 4.29 -19.80
C PHE A 11 16.27 2.77 -19.96
N ALA A 12 15.16 2.28 -20.51
CA ALA A 12 14.95 0.88 -20.81
C ALA A 12 14.47 0.69 -22.25
N VAL A 13 14.81 -0.46 -22.84
CA VAL A 13 14.32 -0.83 -24.18
C VAL A 13 12.85 -1.22 -24.07
N PRO A 14 11.93 -0.48 -24.77
CA PRO A 14 10.51 -0.84 -24.79
C PRO A 14 10.29 -2.21 -25.43
N ASP A 15 9.58 -3.11 -24.76
CA ASP A 15 9.25 -4.43 -25.35
C ASP A 15 7.99 -4.35 -26.21
N MET A 16 8.19 -4.29 -27.52
CA MET A 16 7.11 -4.17 -28.52
C MET A 16 6.23 -5.43 -28.64
N ARG A 17 6.55 -6.53 -27.96
CA ARG A 17 5.69 -7.71 -27.85
C ARG A 17 4.64 -7.54 -26.76
N ASN A 18 4.84 -6.61 -25.85
CA ASN A 18 3.85 -6.26 -24.84
C ASN A 18 2.83 -5.31 -25.45
N LEU A 19 1.60 -5.79 -25.62
CA LEU A 19 0.49 -5.00 -26.17
C LEU A 19 0.32 -3.64 -25.48
N GLY A 20 0.46 -3.61 -24.15
CA GLY A 20 0.38 -2.36 -23.39
C GLY A 20 1.50 -1.38 -23.72
N THR A 21 2.71 -1.83 -24.03
CA THR A 21 3.81 -0.98 -24.49
C THR A 21 3.54 -0.43 -25.89
N THR A 22 3.09 -1.28 -26.81
CA THR A 22 2.72 -0.89 -28.16
C THR A 22 1.59 0.14 -28.17
N ILE A 23 0.51 -0.09 -27.41
CA ILE A 23 -0.60 0.86 -27.29
C ILE A 23 -0.11 2.23 -26.77
N ARG A 24 0.76 2.27 -25.76
CA ARG A 24 1.30 3.54 -25.24
C ARG A 24 2.11 4.31 -26.27
N ILE A 25 2.94 3.62 -27.05
CA ILE A 25 3.74 4.27 -28.11
C ILE A 25 2.84 4.84 -29.20
N VAL A 26 1.84 4.08 -29.63
CA VAL A 26 0.85 4.55 -30.63
C VAL A 26 0.06 5.73 -30.08
N ALA A 27 -0.45 5.62 -28.84
CA ALA A 27 -1.19 6.72 -28.20
C ALA A 27 -0.34 7.98 -28.06
N PHE A 28 0.92 7.85 -27.67
CA PHE A 28 1.87 8.97 -27.60
C PHE A 28 2.05 9.64 -28.96
N GLY A 29 2.22 8.86 -30.04
CA GLY A 29 2.31 9.37 -31.41
C GLY A 29 1.06 10.12 -31.86
N ILE A 30 -0.13 9.59 -31.56
CA ILE A 30 -1.41 10.25 -31.88
C ILE A 30 -1.52 11.58 -31.10
N ILE A 31 -1.21 11.57 -29.79
CA ILE A 31 -1.24 12.78 -28.97
C ILE A 31 -0.24 13.82 -29.50
N ALA A 32 0.97 13.39 -29.88
CA ALA A 32 1.96 14.28 -30.47
C ALA A 32 1.45 14.90 -31.78
N ALA A 33 0.86 14.10 -32.68
CA ALA A 33 0.30 14.59 -33.94
C ALA A 33 -0.82 15.60 -33.74
N LEU A 34 -1.62 15.46 -32.67
CA LEU A 34 -2.69 16.41 -32.31
C LEU A 34 -2.14 17.67 -31.62
N MET A 35 -1.11 17.56 -30.78
CA MET A 35 -0.60 18.68 -29.99
C MET A 35 0.38 19.58 -30.76
N LEU A 36 1.24 19.00 -31.60
CA LEU A 36 2.26 19.75 -32.34
C LEU A 36 1.67 20.88 -33.21
N PRO A 37 0.57 20.69 -33.95
CA PRO A 37 -0.08 21.74 -34.71
C PRO A 37 -0.57 22.95 -33.91
N LEU A 38 -0.89 22.75 -32.62
CA LEU A 38 -1.35 23.83 -31.73
C LEU A 38 -0.22 24.80 -31.38
N VAL A 39 1.02 24.34 -31.40
CA VAL A 39 2.22 25.12 -31.10
C VAL A 39 2.78 25.78 -32.35
N SER A 40 2.49 25.25 -33.56
CA SER A 40 2.95 25.83 -34.84
C SER A 40 2.16 27.08 -35.18
N GLY A 41 2.81 28.22 -35.23
CA GLY A 41 2.21 29.55 -35.54
C GLY A 41 1.82 29.72 -37.02
N ASP A 42 1.96 28.70 -37.87
CA ASP A 42 1.70 28.81 -39.30
C ASP A 42 0.18 28.91 -39.61
N GLY A 43 -0.18 29.77 -40.59
CA GLY A 43 -1.55 29.86 -41.11
C GLY A 43 -1.97 28.55 -41.79
N GLY A 44 -3.23 28.14 -41.66
CA GLY A 44 -3.78 26.94 -42.31
C GLY A 44 -4.80 26.20 -41.43
N SER A 45 -5.55 25.29 -42.09
CA SER A 45 -6.50 24.46 -41.36
C SER A 45 -5.78 23.53 -40.38
N TYR A 46 -6.28 23.48 -39.14
CA TYR A 46 -5.76 22.57 -38.09
C TYR A 46 -5.70 21.12 -38.58
N PHE A 47 -6.75 20.68 -39.28
CA PHE A 47 -6.84 19.33 -39.81
C PHE A 47 -5.69 19.00 -40.77
N ASN A 48 -5.35 19.92 -41.71
CA ASN A 48 -4.24 19.71 -42.62
C ASN A 48 -2.89 19.66 -41.93
N LYS A 49 -2.72 20.41 -40.85
CA LYS A 49 -1.52 20.35 -40.03
C LYS A 49 -1.37 19.02 -39.29
N VAL A 50 -2.49 18.50 -38.73
CA VAL A 50 -2.52 17.16 -38.10
C VAL A 50 -2.15 16.07 -39.12
N LEU A 51 -2.72 16.11 -40.32
CA LEU A 51 -2.38 15.16 -41.37
C LEU A 51 -0.88 15.21 -41.72
N LYS A 52 -0.32 16.40 -41.82
CA LYS A 52 1.12 16.58 -42.09
C LYS A 52 2.01 15.99 -40.99
N GLU A 53 1.63 16.15 -39.72
CA GLU A 53 2.35 15.50 -38.61
C GLU A 53 2.21 13.97 -38.66
N LEU A 54 1.05 13.45 -39.01
CA LEU A 54 0.83 12.00 -39.14
C LEU A 54 1.61 11.37 -40.29
N GLU A 55 1.86 12.10 -41.35
CA GLU A 55 2.64 11.62 -42.52
C GLU A 55 4.02 11.09 -42.13
N TRP A 56 4.70 11.74 -41.19
CA TRP A 56 6.04 11.28 -40.74
C TRP A 56 5.99 10.44 -39.47
N ILE A 57 5.07 10.71 -38.52
CA ILE A 57 4.99 9.99 -37.25
C ILE A 57 4.52 8.54 -37.46
N ALA A 58 3.49 8.31 -38.28
CA ALA A 58 2.90 6.99 -38.45
C ALA A 58 3.85 5.95 -39.06
N PRO A 59 4.55 6.23 -40.18
CA PRO A 59 5.54 5.29 -40.75
C PRO A 59 6.68 4.99 -39.79
N VAL A 60 7.19 6.01 -39.08
CA VAL A 60 8.30 5.84 -38.14
C VAL A 60 7.89 4.94 -36.96
N ILE A 61 6.70 5.13 -36.36
CA ILE A 61 6.20 4.27 -35.30
C ILE A 61 5.99 2.85 -35.80
N LEU A 62 5.40 2.67 -36.96
CA LEU A 62 5.10 1.35 -37.54
C LEU A 62 6.37 0.55 -37.79
N ILE A 63 7.36 1.16 -38.45
CA ILE A 63 8.63 0.49 -38.76
C ILE A 63 9.42 0.20 -37.46
N ASN A 64 9.49 1.15 -36.52
CA ASN A 64 10.12 0.91 -35.23
C ASN A 64 9.41 -0.18 -34.42
N GLY A 65 8.06 -0.25 -34.49
CA GLY A 65 7.26 -1.29 -33.91
C GLY A 65 7.61 -2.66 -34.45
N LEU A 66 7.63 -2.79 -35.78
CA LEU A 66 7.93 -4.03 -36.47
C LEU A 66 9.37 -4.51 -36.20
N VAL A 67 10.35 -3.65 -36.37
CA VAL A 67 11.77 -3.98 -36.12
C VAL A 67 11.98 -4.27 -34.63
N GLY A 68 11.36 -3.49 -33.73
CA GLY A 68 11.41 -3.72 -32.29
C GLY A 68 10.83 -5.07 -31.87
N TYR A 69 9.74 -5.50 -32.50
CA TYR A 69 9.14 -6.81 -32.25
C TYR A 69 10.15 -7.96 -32.43
N PHE A 70 10.96 -7.92 -33.49
CA PHE A 70 11.94 -8.96 -33.73
C PHE A 70 13.26 -8.76 -32.96
N THR A 71 13.73 -7.52 -32.78
CA THR A 71 15.08 -7.25 -32.23
C THR A 71 15.16 -7.11 -30.72
N ASN A 72 14.07 -6.70 -30.04
CA ASN A 72 14.12 -6.39 -28.61
C ASN A 72 14.51 -7.59 -27.73
N ARG A 73 14.18 -8.83 -28.15
CA ARG A 73 14.59 -10.04 -27.42
C ARG A 73 16.11 -10.15 -27.29
N PHE A 74 16.82 -9.74 -28.32
CA PHE A 74 18.28 -9.77 -28.34
C PHE A 74 18.85 -8.58 -27.59
N LEU A 75 18.33 -7.37 -27.84
CA LEU A 75 18.84 -6.13 -27.25
C LEU A 75 18.78 -6.10 -25.73
N VAL A 76 17.73 -6.66 -25.13
CA VAL A 76 17.58 -6.75 -23.67
C VAL A 76 18.68 -7.59 -23.00
N ARG A 77 19.33 -8.50 -23.73
CA ARG A 77 20.40 -9.36 -23.20
C ARG A 77 21.75 -8.67 -23.08
N TYR A 78 21.98 -7.61 -23.87
CA TYR A 78 23.28 -6.93 -23.94
C TYR A 78 23.36 -5.76 -22.97
N SER A 79 24.54 -5.55 -22.38
CA SER A 79 24.80 -4.44 -21.47
C SER A 79 24.56 -3.07 -22.13
N HIS A 80 24.85 -2.96 -23.41
CA HIS A 80 24.68 -1.74 -24.22
C HIS A 80 23.40 -1.74 -25.06
N GLY A 81 22.42 -2.61 -24.73
CA GLY A 81 21.20 -2.78 -25.53
C GLY A 81 20.40 -1.49 -25.70
N VAL A 82 20.38 -0.62 -24.68
CA VAL A 82 19.74 0.70 -24.75
C VAL A 82 20.41 1.59 -25.80
N LEU A 83 21.73 1.68 -25.78
CA LEU A 83 22.50 2.49 -26.75
C LEU A 83 22.32 1.97 -28.19
N ILE A 84 22.40 0.65 -28.35
CA ILE A 84 22.19 0.01 -29.68
C ILE A 84 20.77 0.31 -30.16
N LYS A 85 19.76 0.27 -29.28
CA LYS A 85 18.38 0.59 -29.65
C LYS A 85 18.23 2.05 -30.07
N ILE A 86 18.83 2.99 -29.35
CA ILE A 86 18.81 4.42 -29.73
C ILE A 86 19.42 4.62 -31.11
N ILE A 87 20.61 4.06 -31.35
CA ILE A 87 21.30 4.16 -32.65
C ILE A 87 20.45 3.56 -33.79
N ALA A 88 19.87 2.37 -33.54
CA ALA A 88 19.02 1.72 -34.54
C ALA A 88 17.75 2.54 -34.84
N CYS A 89 17.10 3.10 -33.84
CA CYS A 89 15.93 3.96 -33.99
C CYS A 89 16.28 5.25 -34.75
N MET A 90 17.43 5.87 -34.47
CA MET A 90 17.89 7.06 -35.17
C MET A 90 18.22 6.75 -36.64
N ALA A 91 18.87 5.62 -36.90
CA ALA A 91 19.16 5.18 -38.28
C ALA A 91 17.86 4.90 -39.07
N GLN A 92 16.89 4.21 -38.45
CA GLN A 92 15.57 3.97 -39.05
C GLN A 92 14.84 5.28 -39.34
N PHE A 93 14.84 6.21 -38.38
CA PHE A 93 14.26 7.53 -38.57
C PHE A 93 14.89 8.26 -39.75
N PHE A 94 16.23 8.28 -39.84
CA PHE A 94 16.95 8.91 -40.95
C PHE A 94 16.54 8.30 -42.32
N ILE A 95 16.45 6.98 -42.40
CA ILE A 95 16.05 6.30 -43.63
C ILE A 95 14.60 6.68 -44.01
N VAL A 96 13.68 6.63 -43.04
CA VAL A 96 12.26 6.88 -43.33
C VAL A 96 12.02 8.35 -43.67
N ASP A 97 12.45 9.27 -42.80
CA ASP A 97 12.13 10.70 -42.96
C ASP A 97 12.94 11.36 -44.09
N TYR A 98 14.26 11.16 -44.12
CA TYR A 98 15.13 11.84 -45.08
C TYR A 98 15.09 11.22 -46.47
N ILE A 99 15.08 9.87 -46.56
CA ILE A 99 15.20 9.17 -47.86
C ILE A 99 13.82 8.93 -48.46
N PHE A 100 12.87 8.33 -47.71
CA PHE A 100 11.56 7.95 -48.25
C PHE A 100 10.56 9.11 -48.29
N LEU A 101 10.46 9.91 -47.22
CA LEU A 101 9.51 11.01 -47.17
C LEU A 101 10.02 12.29 -47.81
N GLY A 102 11.35 12.42 -48.00
CA GLY A 102 11.97 13.57 -48.64
C GLY A 102 11.78 14.89 -47.90
N THR A 103 11.56 14.86 -46.58
CA THR A 103 11.23 16.03 -45.73
C THR A 103 12.48 16.87 -45.39
N ARG A 104 13.40 17.05 -46.34
CA ARG A 104 14.71 17.67 -46.11
C ARG A 104 14.66 19.03 -45.42
N GLY A 105 13.65 19.84 -45.70
CA GLY A 105 13.48 21.17 -45.11
C GLY A 105 13.04 21.14 -43.63
N GLU A 106 12.40 20.08 -43.17
CA GLU A 106 11.89 19.92 -41.81
C GLU A 106 12.65 18.83 -41.01
N PHE A 107 13.61 18.19 -41.63
CA PHE A 107 14.35 17.05 -41.08
C PHE A 107 14.89 17.29 -39.67
N VAL A 108 15.52 18.47 -39.43
CA VAL A 108 16.08 18.79 -38.11
C VAL A 108 14.97 18.88 -37.03
N ARG A 109 13.81 19.46 -37.37
CA ARG A 109 12.65 19.54 -36.49
C ARG A 109 12.16 18.14 -36.12
N HIS A 110 11.93 17.29 -37.14
CA HIS A 110 11.47 15.91 -36.93
C HIS A 110 12.50 15.09 -36.14
N LEU A 111 13.82 15.26 -36.42
CA LEU A 111 14.87 14.58 -35.66
C LEU A 111 14.85 14.93 -34.16
N VAL A 112 14.72 16.20 -33.84
CA VAL A 112 14.65 16.66 -32.43
C VAL A 112 13.39 16.12 -31.75
N LEU A 113 12.22 16.23 -32.39
CA LEU A 113 10.95 15.75 -31.87
C LEU A 113 10.95 14.23 -31.66
N TYR A 114 11.44 13.49 -32.65
CA TYR A 114 11.56 12.04 -32.56
C TYR A 114 12.54 11.61 -31.48
N GLY A 115 13.72 12.23 -31.40
CA GLY A 115 14.75 11.91 -30.43
C GLY A 115 14.30 12.16 -29.00
N THR A 116 13.65 13.30 -28.74
CA THR A 116 13.08 13.62 -27.43
C THR A 116 11.94 12.68 -27.05
N GLY A 117 11.04 12.38 -27.99
CA GLY A 117 9.95 11.41 -27.80
C GLY A 117 10.46 9.99 -27.50
N LEU A 118 11.48 9.54 -28.23
CA LEU A 118 12.11 8.24 -28.00
C LEU A 118 12.73 8.15 -26.59
N LEU A 119 13.50 9.15 -26.21
CA LEU A 119 14.12 9.21 -24.87
C LEU A 119 13.06 9.25 -23.77
N PHE A 120 12.00 10.04 -23.96
CA PHE A 120 10.89 10.11 -23.03
C PHE A 120 10.19 8.75 -22.86
N MET A 121 9.89 8.06 -23.95
CA MET A 121 9.25 6.73 -23.90
C MET A 121 10.16 5.69 -23.24
N MET A 122 11.46 5.73 -23.49
CA MET A 122 12.42 4.84 -22.84
C MET A 122 12.55 5.13 -21.34
N TYR A 123 12.44 6.39 -20.94
CA TYR A 123 12.40 6.79 -19.53
C TYR A 123 11.12 6.31 -18.84
N VAL A 124 9.94 6.49 -19.46
CA VAL A 124 8.67 6.01 -18.95
C VAL A 124 8.69 4.49 -18.75
N GLU A 125 9.23 3.74 -19.72
CA GLU A 125 9.35 2.29 -19.61
C GLU A 125 10.33 1.85 -18.51
N ALA A 126 11.44 2.57 -18.33
CA ALA A 126 12.38 2.33 -17.23
C ALA A 126 11.70 2.53 -15.85
N ASN A 127 10.94 3.61 -15.68
CA ASN A 127 10.22 3.86 -14.42
C ASN A 127 9.15 2.80 -14.14
N ARG A 128 8.44 2.36 -15.18
CA ARG A 128 7.48 1.26 -15.07
C ARG A 128 8.15 -0.04 -14.63
N LEU A 129 9.26 -0.42 -15.25
CA LEU A 129 10.01 -1.62 -14.87
C LEU A 129 10.51 -1.54 -13.43
N ARG A 130 10.95 -0.37 -12.96
CA ARG A 130 11.33 -0.16 -11.56
C ARG A 130 10.15 -0.33 -10.62
N ALA A 131 8.98 0.23 -10.96
CA ALA A 131 7.76 0.11 -10.15
C ALA A 131 7.27 -1.35 -10.03
N LEU A 132 7.57 -2.19 -11.02
CA LEU A 132 7.25 -3.63 -11.05
C LEU A 132 8.41 -4.50 -10.54
N SER A 133 9.47 -3.91 -9.98
CA SER A 133 10.64 -4.65 -9.57
C SER A 133 10.35 -5.59 -8.38
N PRO A 134 10.96 -6.79 -8.37
CA PRO A 134 10.88 -7.69 -7.22
C PRO A 134 11.27 -7.01 -5.89
N ALA A 135 12.25 -6.10 -5.91
CA ALA A 135 12.68 -5.35 -4.73
C ALA A 135 11.56 -4.45 -4.17
N VAL A 136 10.73 -3.83 -5.02
CA VAL A 136 9.55 -3.07 -4.55
C VAL A 136 8.49 -4.00 -3.98
N SER A 137 8.28 -5.16 -4.63
CA SER A 137 7.35 -6.18 -4.11
C SER A 137 7.86 -6.78 -2.80
N GLU A 138 9.15 -7.04 -2.70
CA GLU A 138 9.80 -7.55 -1.49
C GLU A 138 9.80 -6.50 -0.35
N ALA A 139 10.06 -5.23 -0.66
CA ALA A 139 9.94 -4.13 0.29
C ALA A 139 8.48 -3.94 0.76
N ARG A 140 7.49 -4.09 -0.13
CA ARG A 140 6.07 -4.10 0.24
C ARG A 140 5.71 -5.30 1.11
N LEU A 141 6.18 -6.50 0.75
CA LEU A 141 6.01 -7.70 1.58
C LEU A 141 6.68 -7.54 2.95
N THR A 142 7.89 -7.00 3.00
CA THR A 142 8.60 -6.73 4.25
C THR A 142 7.87 -5.68 5.09
N ALA A 143 7.34 -4.63 4.47
CA ALA A 143 6.53 -3.61 5.16
C ALA A 143 5.18 -4.18 5.64
N LEU A 144 4.57 -5.11 4.89
CA LEU A 144 3.36 -5.82 5.29
C LEU A 144 3.64 -6.79 6.45
N THR A 145 4.74 -7.56 6.38
CA THR A 145 5.12 -8.49 7.45
C THR A 145 5.63 -7.78 8.70
N ALA A 146 6.20 -6.56 8.56
CA ALA A 146 6.58 -5.73 9.71
C ALA A 146 5.38 -5.19 10.50
N ARG A 147 4.17 -5.16 9.90
CA ARG A 147 2.93 -4.84 10.63
C ARG A 147 2.49 -5.97 11.55
N ILE A 148 2.89 -7.20 11.25
CA ILE A 148 2.63 -8.38 12.08
C ILE A 148 3.80 -8.53 13.03
N ARG A 149 3.57 -8.61 14.34
CA ARG A 149 4.63 -8.97 15.29
C ARG A 149 5.10 -10.40 15.00
N PRO A 150 6.32 -10.64 14.49
CA PRO A 150 6.75 -12.00 14.12
C PRO A 150 6.65 -12.97 15.29
N HIS A 151 6.91 -12.50 16.49
CA HIS A 151 6.83 -13.28 17.72
C HIS A 151 5.40 -13.79 17.98
N PHE A 152 4.36 -12.97 17.75
CA PHE A 152 2.96 -13.39 17.87
C PHE A 152 2.63 -14.52 16.88
N LEU A 153 3.03 -14.35 15.61
CA LEU A 153 2.81 -15.35 14.57
C LEU A 153 3.46 -16.69 14.93
N PHE A 154 4.76 -16.69 15.26
CA PHE A 154 5.47 -17.92 15.60
C PHE A 154 4.92 -18.59 16.86
N ASN A 155 4.54 -17.82 17.87
CA ASN A 155 3.95 -18.36 19.09
C ASN A 155 2.57 -18.98 18.83
N SER A 156 1.73 -18.33 18.02
CA SER A 156 0.42 -18.88 17.64
C SER A 156 0.55 -20.16 16.81
N LEU A 157 1.47 -20.22 15.84
CA LEU A 157 1.73 -21.43 15.08
C LEU A 157 2.26 -22.57 15.96
N ASN A 158 3.20 -22.29 16.87
CA ASN A 158 3.72 -23.29 17.80
C ASN A 158 2.63 -23.79 18.75
N ALA A 159 1.74 -22.91 19.22
CA ALA A 159 0.58 -23.31 20.02
C ALA A 159 -0.35 -24.23 19.20
N ALA A 160 -0.68 -23.87 17.96
CA ALA A 160 -1.50 -24.73 17.09
C ALA A 160 -0.87 -26.10 16.89
N ILE A 161 0.42 -26.20 16.58
CA ILE A 161 1.14 -27.45 16.41
C ILE A 161 1.06 -28.32 17.68
N SER A 162 1.23 -27.71 18.85
CA SER A 162 1.14 -28.46 20.13
C SER A 162 -0.26 -28.96 20.43
N LEU A 163 -1.31 -28.29 19.94
CA LEU A 163 -2.71 -28.62 20.17
C LEU A 163 -3.26 -29.67 19.19
N ILE A 164 -2.68 -29.83 18.01
CA ILE A 164 -3.22 -30.72 16.96
C ILE A 164 -3.56 -32.12 17.47
N ARG A 165 -2.73 -32.68 18.35
CA ARG A 165 -2.96 -34.04 18.90
C ARG A 165 -3.83 -34.11 20.14
N LEU A 166 -3.83 -33.03 20.93
CA LEU A 166 -4.48 -33.02 22.24
C LEU A 166 -5.88 -32.37 22.18
N ARG A 167 -6.00 -31.30 21.41
CA ARG A 167 -7.22 -30.48 21.26
C ARG A 167 -7.35 -30.00 19.82
N PRO A 168 -7.68 -30.88 18.86
CA PRO A 168 -7.67 -30.56 17.41
C PRO A 168 -8.63 -29.40 17.07
N TYR A 169 -9.79 -29.31 17.70
CA TYR A 169 -10.74 -28.20 17.50
C TYR A 169 -10.17 -26.85 17.92
N ASP A 170 -9.42 -26.79 19.03
CA ASP A 170 -8.78 -25.55 19.46
C ASP A 170 -7.66 -25.14 18.48
N ALA A 171 -6.94 -26.13 17.91
CA ALA A 171 -5.91 -25.86 16.89
C ALA A 171 -6.55 -25.33 15.60
N GLU A 172 -7.67 -25.89 15.16
CA GLU A 172 -8.44 -25.44 14.00
C GLU A 172 -8.96 -24.00 14.23
N THR A 173 -9.64 -23.74 15.34
CA THR A 173 -10.14 -22.40 15.71
C THR A 173 -9.03 -21.36 15.77
N LEU A 174 -7.87 -21.72 16.34
CA LEU A 174 -6.71 -20.83 16.40
C LEU A 174 -6.20 -20.46 15.00
N LEU A 175 -6.11 -21.44 14.10
CA LEU A 175 -5.63 -21.21 12.72
C LEU A 175 -6.64 -20.43 11.89
N GLU A 176 -7.94 -20.65 12.07
CA GLU A 176 -9.00 -19.88 11.41
C GLU A 176 -8.98 -18.40 11.86
N ASN A 177 -8.94 -18.15 13.17
CA ASN A 177 -8.86 -16.80 13.72
C ASN A 177 -7.58 -16.10 13.24
N LEU A 178 -6.44 -16.82 13.19
CA LEU A 178 -5.18 -16.28 12.68
C LEU A 178 -5.29 -15.91 11.20
N ALA A 179 -5.94 -16.75 10.38
CA ALA A 179 -6.14 -16.46 8.97
C ALA A 179 -7.07 -15.26 8.74
N ASN A 180 -8.13 -15.12 9.55
CA ASN A 180 -9.05 -13.97 9.48
C ASN A 180 -8.34 -12.68 9.87
N LEU A 181 -7.56 -12.69 10.95
CA LEU A 181 -6.77 -11.55 11.39
C LEU A 181 -5.79 -11.09 10.31
N PHE A 182 -5.11 -12.03 9.62
CA PHE A 182 -4.23 -11.69 8.50
C PHE A 182 -4.98 -11.12 7.31
N ARG A 183 -6.16 -11.67 6.98
CA ARG A 183 -6.99 -11.09 5.91
C ARG A 183 -7.39 -9.65 6.21
N ALA A 184 -7.73 -9.35 7.47
CA ALA A 184 -8.05 -7.98 7.88
C ALA A 184 -6.84 -7.04 7.74
N GLN A 185 -5.65 -7.49 8.15
CA GLN A 185 -4.41 -6.71 8.05
C GLN A 185 -3.90 -6.52 6.60
N LEU A 186 -4.19 -7.49 5.71
CA LEU A 186 -3.76 -7.48 4.30
C LEU A 186 -4.76 -6.82 3.36
N ARG A 187 -5.95 -6.45 3.85
CA ARG A 187 -6.91 -5.71 3.02
C ARG A 187 -6.33 -4.37 2.60
N ASP A 188 -6.00 -4.25 1.33
CA ASP A 188 -5.71 -2.99 0.65
C ASP A 188 -7.04 -2.26 0.44
N GLY A 189 -7.40 -1.35 1.29
CA GLY A 189 -8.56 -0.63 0.85
C GLY A 189 -9.32 0.27 1.77
N GLY A 190 -8.89 0.51 2.94
CA GLY A 190 -9.62 1.49 3.72
C GLY A 190 -8.75 2.14 4.78
N GLN A 191 -8.81 3.45 4.86
CA GLN A 191 -8.31 4.14 6.03
C GLN A 191 -9.26 3.92 7.23
N TYR A 192 -10.52 3.53 6.95
CA TYR A 192 -11.62 3.41 7.91
C TYR A 192 -12.28 2.03 7.90
N SER A 193 -12.67 1.57 9.09
CA SER A 193 -13.52 0.40 9.38
C SER A 193 -14.76 0.85 10.14
N THR A 194 -15.61 -0.08 10.55
CA THR A 194 -16.67 0.18 11.53
C THR A 194 -16.25 -0.32 12.90
N LEU A 195 -16.82 0.24 13.95
CA LEU A 195 -16.56 -0.19 15.33
C LEU A 195 -16.88 -1.67 15.53
N GLY A 196 -18.00 -2.15 14.94
CA GLY A 196 -18.35 -3.56 14.98
C GLY A 196 -17.27 -4.46 14.37
N GLN A 197 -16.71 -4.07 13.20
CA GLN A 197 -15.60 -4.80 12.59
C GLN A 197 -14.32 -4.79 13.44
N GLU A 198 -14.01 -3.66 14.07
CA GLU A 198 -12.87 -3.56 14.98
C GLU A 198 -13.03 -4.49 16.20
N ILE A 199 -14.26 -4.58 16.75
CA ILE A 199 -14.57 -5.47 17.87
C ILE A 199 -14.45 -6.94 17.44
N GLU A 200 -14.96 -7.33 16.26
CA GLU A 200 -14.81 -8.69 15.73
C GLU A 200 -13.34 -9.09 15.62
N TRP A 201 -12.50 -8.27 14.99
CA TRP A 201 -11.07 -8.55 14.86
C TRP A 201 -10.35 -8.58 16.21
N ALA A 202 -10.75 -7.71 17.12
CA ALA A 202 -10.23 -7.69 18.47
C ALA A 202 -10.59 -8.95 19.26
N GLN A 203 -11.81 -9.47 19.10
CA GLN A 203 -12.25 -10.73 19.71
C GLN A 203 -11.52 -11.94 19.12
N GLU A 204 -11.31 -11.99 17.79
CA GLU A 204 -10.50 -13.02 17.14
C GLU A 204 -9.05 -13.04 17.70
N TYR A 205 -8.43 -11.86 17.86
CA TYR A 205 -7.11 -11.74 18.48
C TYR A 205 -7.10 -12.27 19.92
N ILE A 206 -8.07 -11.87 20.74
CA ILE A 206 -8.18 -12.33 22.14
C ILE A 206 -8.41 -13.85 22.21
N ALA A 207 -9.22 -14.42 21.31
CA ALA A 207 -9.46 -15.86 21.26
C ALA A 207 -8.14 -16.64 20.97
N ILE A 208 -7.28 -16.13 20.08
CA ILE A 208 -5.95 -16.71 19.84
C ILE A 208 -5.12 -16.69 21.13
N GLU A 209 -5.06 -15.55 21.83
CA GLU A 209 -4.31 -15.40 23.07
C GLU A 209 -4.85 -16.27 24.20
N GLN A 210 -6.17 -16.44 24.29
CA GLN A 210 -6.82 -17.33 25.24
C GLN A 210 -6.51 -18.81 25.00
N ILE A 211 -6.45 -19.23 23.73
CA ILE A 211 -6.03 -20.59 23.38
C ILE A 211 -4.54 -20.79 23.70
N ARG A 212 -3.69 -19.78 23.41
CA ARG A 212 -2.24 -19.82 23.64
C ARG A 212 -1.87 -19.85 25.12
N MET A 213 -2.44 -18.96 25.92
CA MET A 213 -2.05 -18.74 27.31
C MET A 213 -3.00 -19.40 28.33
N GLY A 214 -4.20 -19.75 27.89
CA GLY A 214 -5.27 -20.29 28.71
C GLY A 214 -6.35 -19.25 29.05
N HIS A 215 -7.63 -19.65 28.92
CA HIS A 215 -8.79 -18.79 29.16
C HIS A 215 -8.84 -18.18 30.58
N ARG A 216 -8.28 -18.89 31.56
CA ARG A 216 -8.22 -18.37 32.95
C ARG A 216 -7.19 -17.26 33.11
N ARG A 217 -6.20 -17.21 32.23
CA ARG A 217 -5.11 -16.25 32.31
C ARG A 217 -5.43 -14.95 31.58
N VAL A 218 -6.08 -15.02 30.43
CA VAL A 218 -6.54 -13.86 29.66
C VAL A 218 -8.05 -13.80 29.76
N GLN A 219 -8.55 -12.90 30.58
CA GLN A 219 -9.97 -12.63 30.73
C GLN A 219 -10.25 -11.25 30.11
N VAL A 220 -11.35 -11.13 29.36
CA VAL A 220 -11.74 -9.86 28.74
C VAL A 220 -13.23 -9.66 28.98
N GLU A 221 -13.56 -8.51 29.56
CA GLU A 221 -14.94 -8.05 29.73
C GLU A 221 -15.27 -6.99 28.68
N TRP A 222 -16.32 -7.22 27.92
CA TRP A 222 -16.77 -6.34 26.85
C TRP A 222 -18.05 -5.62 27.28
N HIS A 223 -18.00 -4.28 27.30
CA HIS A 223 -19.17 -3.40 27.53
C HIS A 223 -19.35 -2.54 26.29
N HIS A 224 -20.23 -2.95 25.39
CA HIS A 224 -20.41 -2.33 24.08
C HIS A 224 -21.78 -1.67 23.98
N ASP A 225 -21.80 -0.35 24.24
CA ASP A 225 -23.01 0.50 24.21
C ASP A 225 -22.97 1.51 23.05
N ALA A 226 -21.95 1.49 22.21
CA ALA A 226 -21.84 2.35 21.03
C ALA A 226 -22.39 1.66 19.78
N PRO A 227 -22.85 2.41 18.76
CA PRO A 227 -23.31 1.82 17.49
C PRO A 227 -22.20 1.13 16.73
N ASP A 228 -22.50 -0.05 16.14
CA ASP A 228 -21.56 -0.85 15.34
C ASP A 228 -21.11 -0.15 14.05
N ASP A 229 -21.96 0.72 13.49
CA ASP A 229 -21.73 1.47 12.26
C ASP A 229 -20.79 2.69 12.43
N ALA A 230 -20.39 2.98 13.67
CA ALA A 230 -19.48 4.08 13.98
C ALA A 230 -18.16 3.90 13.21
N GLU A 231 -17.82 4.90 12.38
CA GLU A 231 -16.59 4.92 11.61
C GLU A 231 -15.37 5.07 12.51
N THR A 232 -14.40 4.17 12.36
CA THR A 232 -13.17 4.14 13.12
C THR A 232 -11.97 3.94 12.18
N PRO A 233 -10.76 4.36 12.56
CA PRO A 233 -9.55 3.98 11.85
C PRO A 233 -9.38 2.46 11.84
N GLN A 234 -9.09 1.89 10.67
CA GLN A 234 -8.87 0.44 10.55
C GLN A 234 -7.75 -0.04 11.48
N LEU A 235 -7.96 -1.17 12.16
CA LEU A 235 -7.04 -1.74 13.15
C LEU A 235 -6.74 -0.76 14.31
N LEU A 236 -7.81 -0.14 14.85
CA LEU A 236 -7.72 0.75 16.01
C LEU A 236 -7.58 -0.04 17.31
N LEU A 237 -8.46 -1.03 17.53
CA LEU A 237 -8.52 -1.77 18.80
C LEU A 237 -7.41 -2.80 18.95
N GLN A 238 -7.01 -3.45 17.87
CA GLN A 238 -6.03 -4.55 17.92
C GLN A 238 -4.69 -4.14 18.56
N PRO A 239 -4.00 -3.06 18.15
CA PRO A 239 -2.72 -2.66 18.77
C PRO A 239 -2.86 -2.33 20.26
N LEU A 240 -4.02 -1.86 20.68
CA LEU A 240 -4.30 -1.54 22.08
C LEU A 240 -4.46 -2.80 22.91
N LEU A 241 -5.18 -3.79 22.39
CA LEU A 241 -5.33 -5.09 23.04
C LEU A 241 -4.05 -5.90 23.05
N GLU A 242 -3.26 -5.85 21.95
CA GLU A 242 -1.90 -6.41 21.93
C GLU A 242 -1.05 -5.83 23.07
N ASN A 243 -1.16 -4.52 23.29
CA ASN A 243 -0.46 -3.84 24.38
C ASN A 243 -0.98 -4.27 25.75
N ALA A 244 -2.30 -4.37 25.90
CA ALA A 244 -2.96 -4.79 27.14
C ALA A 244 -2.60 -6.23 27.52
N VAL A 245 -2.61 -7.16 26.56
CA VAL A 245 -2.24 -8.56 26.78
C VAL A 245 -0.75 -8.67 27.12
N PHE A 246 0.11 -8.06 26.33
CA PHE A 246 1.57 -8.17 26.51
C PHE A 246 2.01 -7.60 27.87
N HIS A 247 1.62 -6.37 28.19
CA HIS A 247 2.04 -5.68 29.42
C HIS A 247 1.20 -5.99 30.63
N GLY A 248 -0.09 -6.23 30.46
CA GLY A 248 -1.01 -6.48 31.55
C GLY A 248 -1.08 -7.93 31.98
N VAL A 249 -0.89 -8.87 31.05
CA VAL A 249 -1.10 -10.30 31.31
C VAL A 249 0.17 -11.13 31.15
N GLU A 250 0.91 -10.97 30.03
CA GLU A 250 2.04 -11.83 29.71
C GLU A 250 3.22 -11.59 30.66
N THR A 251 3.46 -10.34 31.03
CA THR A 251 4.54 -9.95 31.96
C THR A 251 4.22 -10.23 33.42
N THR A 252 2.95 -10.43 33.76
CA THR A 252 2.50 -10.80 35.11
C THR A 252 2.33 -12.31 35.20
N HIS A 253 2.67 -12.91 36.33
CA HIS A 253 2.39 -14.34 36.59
C HIS A 253 0.96 -14.59 37.08
N ARG A 254 0.10 -13.57 37.12
CA ARG A 254 -1.28 -13.60 37.60
C ARG A 254 -2.27 -13.54 36.47
N PRO A 255 -3.49 -14.08 36.60
CA PRO A 255 -4.59 -13.82 35.68
C PRO A 255 -4.81 -12.32 35.54
N GLY A 256 -5.00 -11.86 34.31
CA GLY A 256 -5.28 -10.47 34.02
C GLY A 256 -6.68 -10.32 33.42
N ASN A 257 -7.44 -9.40 33.99
CA ASN A 257 -8.71 -8.98 33.44
C ASN A 257 -8.52 -7.69 32.62
N ILE A 258 -8.88 -7.74 31.35
CA ILE A 258 -8.89 -6.60 30.43
C ILE A 258 -10.34 -6.16 30.30
N VAL A 259 -10.61 -4.89 30.47
CA VAL A 259 -11.95 -4.33 30.30
C VAL A 259 -11.96 -3.44 29.07
N VAL A 260 -12.88 -3.72 28.14
CA VAL A 260 -13.09 -2.91 26.93
C VAL A 260 -14.48 -2.30 27.01
N GLN A 261 -14.55 -0.99 26.98
CA GLN A 261 -15.79 -0.24 27.04
C GLN A 261 -15.91 0.68 25.83
N THR A 262 -17.07 0.68 25.20
CA THR A 262 -17.41 1.62 24.13
C THR A 262 -18.75 2.28 24.43
N ALA A 263 -18.85 3.58 24.21
CA ALA A 263 -20.09 4.34 24.43
C ALA A 263 -20.19 5.52 23.47
N LEU A 264 -21.41 5.86 23.10
CA LEU A 264 -21.71 7.08 22.35
C LEU A 264 -22.30 8.13 23.31
N GLN A 265 -21.64 9.28 23.44
CA GLN A 265 -22.12 10.40 24.23
C GLN A 265 -22.22 11.65 23.37
N GLY A 266 -23.45 12.04 23.03
CA GLY A 266 -23.69 13.11 22.07
C GLY A 266 -23.13 12.80 20.69
N HIS A 267 -22.13 13.57 20.25
CA HIS A 267 -21.44 13.38 18.97
C HIS A 267 -20.06 12.73 19.12
N TRP A 268 -19.78 12.14 20.28
CA TRP A 268 -18.47 11.57 20.57
C TRP A 268 -18.55 10.08 20.85
N LEU A 269 -17.77 9.31 20.11
CA LEU A 269 -17.47 7.91 20.39
C LEU A 269 -16.36 7.85 21.43
N TYR A 270 -16.64 7.18 22.55
CA TYR A 270 -15.67 6.90 23.60
C TYR A 270 -15.29 5.43 23.56
N ILE A 271 -14.00 5.15 23.61
CA ILE A 271 -13.45 3.81 23.71
C ILE A 271 -12.47 3.82 24.89
N ARG A 272 -12.66 2.91 25.84
CA ARG A 272 -11.80 2.73 27.01
C ARG A 272 -11.29 1.30 27.06
N ILE A 273 -9.99 1.14 27.28
CA ILE A 273 -9.37 -0.16 27.53
C ILE A 273 -8.59 -0.05 28.83
N GLU A 274 -8.86 -0.97 29.74
CA GLU A 274 -8.16 -1.08 31.02
C GLU A 274 -7.52 -2.46 31.14
N ASN A 275 -6.28 -2.49 31.62
CA ASN A 275 -5.58 -3.75 31.87
C ASN A 275 -4.78 -3.66 33.17
N PRO A 276 -4.47 -4.79 33.82
CA PRO A 276 -3.59 -4.82 34.97
C PRO A 276 -2.25 -4.17 34.67
N PHE A 277 -1.75 -3.43 35.63
CA PHE A 277 -0.45 -2.77 35.55
C PHE A 277 0.32 -3.00 36.86
N THR A 278 1.57 -3.41 36.72
CA THR A 278 2.48 -3.52 37.88
C THR A 278 3.61 -2.52 37.70
N PRO A 279 3.74 -1.53 38.58
CA PRO A 279 4.88 -0.61 38.54
C PRO A 279 6.18 -1.42 38.67
N HIS A 280 7.06 -1.30 37.72
CA HIS A 280 8.34 -2.00 37.77
C HIS A 280 9.35 -1.25 38.64
N GLU A 281 9.85 -1.88 39.69
CA GLU A 281 10.90 -1.36 40.58
C GLU A 281 12.29 -1.31 39.92
N ASN A 282 12.51 -1.94 38.75
CA ASN A 282 13.82 -2.03 38.09
C ASN A 282 13.87 -1.30 36.74
N MET A 283 14.50 -0.13 36.72
CA MET A 283 14.58 0.80 35.58
C MET A 283 15.36 0.33 34.35
N GLU A 284 16.26 -0.64 34.43
CA GLU A 284 17.15 -0.95 33.30
C GLU A 284 16.54 -1.78 32.17
N ASN A 285 15.60 -2.68 32.47
CA ASN A 285 14.85 -3.42 31.43
C ASN A 285 13.66 -2.64 30.89
N THR A 286 13.17 -1.66 31.61
CA THR A 286 12.00 -0.84 31.29
C THR A 286 12.22 0.05 30.07
N GLN A 287 13.43 0.56 29.82
CA GLN A 287 13.72 1.49 28.73
C GLN A 287 13.61 0.84 27.31
N LYS A 288 13.94 -0.45 27.15
CA LYS A 288 13.77 -1.13 25.85
C LYS A 288 12.33 -1.48 25.55
N VAL A 289 11.58 -1.87 26.56
CA VAL A 289 10.16 -2.27 26.45
C VAL A 289 9.27 -1.03 26.25
N HIS A 290 9.55 0.07 26.97
CA HIS A 290 8.84 1.34 26.75
C HIS A 290 9.07 1.93 25.35
N ARG A 291 10.24 1.74 24.73
CA ARG A 291 10.53 2.28 23.39
C ARG A 291 9.71 1.64 22.27
N SER A 292 9.46 0.34 22.30
CA SER A 292 8.69 -0.33 21.24
C SER A 292 7.18 -0.02 21.32
N ASN A 293 6.65 0.11 22.54
CA ASN A 293 5.23 0.39 22.77
C ASN A 293 4.88 1.86 22.66
N SER A 294 5.80 2.73 23.10
CA SER A 294 5.65 4.16 22.86
C SER A 294 5.59 4.47 21.35
N MET A 295 6.22 3.65 20.51
CA MET A 295 6.22 3.83 19.05
C MET A 295 4.86 3.45 18.44
N ALA A 296 4.25 2.32 18.84
CA ALA A 296 2.95 1.90 18.31
C ALA A 296 1.82 2.86 18.71
N LEU A 297 1.79 3.26 20.01
CA LEU A 297 0.83 4.22 20.51
C LEU A 297 1.07 5.64 19.97
N LYS A 298 2.33 6.02 19.75
CA LYS A 298 2.70 7.28 19.11
C LYS A 298 2.23 7.32 17.66
N ASN A 299 2.47 6.25 16.90
CA ASN A 299 1.99 6.12 15.52
C ASN A 299 0.46 6.16 15.46
N LEU A 300 -0.22 5.53 16.43
CA LEU A 300 -1.67 5.59 16.53
C LEU A 300 -2.13 7.02 16.78
N LYS A 301 -1.51 7.75 17.69
CA LYS A 301 -1.83 9.14 17.97
C LYS A 301 -1.64 10.02 16.72
N GLU A 302 -0.47 9.94 16.07
CA GLU A 302 -0.19 10.68 14.84
C GLU A 302 -1.22 10.38 13.74
N ARG A 303 -1.63 9.11 13.62
CA ARG A 303 -2.66 8.70 12.67
C ARG A 303 -4.03 9.31 13.01
N LEU A 304 -4.43 9.30 14.28
CA LEU A 304 -5.67 9.91 14.75
C LEU A 304 -5.67 11.42 14.48
N ASP A 305 -4.57 12.11 14.78
CA ASP A 305 -4.42 13.55 14.57
C ASP A 305 -4.59 13.91 13.08
N ILE A 306 -4.04 13.09 12.17
CA ILE A 306 -4.17 13.29 10.71
C ILE A 306 -5.59 13.00 10.21
N MET A 307 -6.23 11.92 10.70
CA MET A 307 -7.54 11.46 10.21
C MET A 307 -8.71 12.32 10.71
N TYR A 308 -8.54 12.99 11.84
CA TYR A 308 -9.59 13.75 12.51
C TYR A 308 -9.22 15.22 12.77
N ASP A 309 -8.23 15.79 12.04
CA ASP A 309 -7.82 17.20 12.15
C ASP A 309 -7.61 17.65 13.61
N ASN A 310 -7.01 16.79 14.45
CA ASN A 310 -6.80 16.97 15.90
C ASN A 310 -8.08 16.98 16.76
N ASP A 311 -9.24 16.63 16.21
CA ASP A 311 -10.46 16.49 17.00
C ASP A 311 -10.48 15.19 17.83
N ALA A 312 -9.69 14.17 17.41
CA ALA A 312 -9.52 12.94 18.15
C ALA A 312 -8.62 13.14 19.37
N GLN A 313 -8.90 12.42 20.45
CA GLN A 313 -8.06 12.44 21.65
C GLN A 313 -7.66 11.02 22.05
N LEU A 314 -6.38 10.83 22.32
CA LEU A 314 -5.82 9.61 22.92
C LEU A 314 -5.16 9.98 24.25
N LYS A 315 -5.67 9.45 25.34
CA LYS A 315 -5.14 9.64 26.69
C LYS A 315 -4.65 8.31 27.26
N LEU A 316 -3.48 8.33 27.86
CA LEU A 316 -2.83 7.18 28.47
C LEU A 316 -2.59 7.48 29.94
N GLU A 317 -3.07 6.65 30.84
CA GLU A 317 -2.93 6.86 32.27
C GLU A 317 -2.49 5.56 32.97
N ALA A 318 -1.43 5.65 33.76
CA ALA A 318 -1.07 4.63 34.72
C ALA A 318 -1.68 5.04 36.08
N LEU A 319 -2.61 4.23 36.56
CA LEU A 319 -3.27 4.42 37.83
C LEU A 319 -2.58 3.52 38.87
N ASP A 320 -1.45 3.97 39.38
CA ASP A 320 -0.55 3.19 40.24
C ASP A 320 -1.25 2.68 41.52
N GLU A 321 -2.12 3.48 42.11
CA GLU A 321 -2.89 3.12 43.32
C GLU A 321 -3.87 1.95 43.08
N LEU A 322 -4.37 1.85 41.83
CA LEU A 322 -5.32 0.81 41.43
C LEU A 322 -4.63 -0.38 40.74
N GLY A 323 -3.36 -0.24 40.39
CA GLY A 323 -2.64 -1.23 39.59
C GLY A 323 -3.24 -1.44 38.19
N ILE A 324 -3.73 -0.36 37.56
CA ILE A 324 -4.43 -0.38 36.27
C ILE A 324 -3.76 0.58 35.30
N TYR A 325 -3.56 0.13 34.09
CA TYR A 325 -3.24 0.99 32.95
C TYR A 325 -4.49 1.22 32.13
N ARG A 326 -4.77 2.48 31.84
CA ARG A 326 -5.99 2.92 31.11
C ARG A 326 -5.61 3.64 29.83
N VAL A 327 -6.29 3.27 28.77
CA VAL A 327 -6.27 3.96 27.48
C VAL A 327 -7.66 4.47 27.18
N ASP A 328 -7.81 5.79 27.05
CA ASP A 328 -9.03 6.46 26.66
C ASP A 328 -8.88 7.05 25.24
N ILE A 329 -9.81 6.73 24.35
CA ILE A 329 -9.93 7.32 23.03
C ILE A 329 -11.27 8.02 22.92
N ARG A 330 -11.26 9.21 22.34
CA ARG A 330 -12.45 9.97 21.99
C ARG A 330 -12.37 10.35 20.52
N LEU A 331 -13.37 9.96 19.72
CA LEU A 331 -13.47 10.25 18.30
C LEU A 331 -14.78 10.97 17.98
N PRO A 332 -14.81 11.88 16.97
CA PRO A 332 -16.09 12.36 16.45
C PRO A 332 -16.88 11.19 15.86
N TYR A 333 -18.14 11.05 16.25
CA TYR A 333 -18.99 10.00 15.68
C TYR A 333 -19.39 10.33 14.26
N ARG A 334 -19.09 9.39 13.35
CA ARG A 334 -19.54 9.36 11.95
C ARG A 334 -20.14 7.99 11.69
N SER A 335 -21.32 7.95 11.02
CA SER A 335 -21.93 6.68 10.59
C SER A 335 -21.49 6.38 9.16
N LYS A 336 -20.93 5.20 8.97
CA LYS A 336 -20.47 4.76 7.64
C LYS A 336 -21.63 4.51 6.67
N GLU A 337 -22.80 4.12 7.17
CA GLU A 337 -23.99 3.90 6.33
C GLU A 337 -24.51 5.20 5.73
N LYS A 338 -24.54 6.29 6.48
CA LYS A 338 -25.03 7.59 6.00
C LYS A 338 -24.14 8.21 4.93
N GLU A 339 -22.84 7.99 4.98
CA GLU A 339 -21.89 8.54 3.99
C GLU A 339 -22.02 7.84 2.64
N THR A 340 -22.28 6.52 2.65
CA THR A 340 -22.54 5.73 1.43
C THR A 340 -23.88 6.16 0.80
N GLU A 341 -24.89 6.46 1.59
CA GLU A 341 -26.21 6.92 1.12
C GLU A 341 -26.13 8.34 0.52
N TYR A 342 -25.35 9.25 1.12
CA TYR A 342 -25.09 10.58 0.58
C TYR A 342 -24.29 10.55 -0.74
N GLN A 343 -23.27 9.71 -0.84
CA GLN A 343 -22.50 9.55 -2.07
C GLN A 343 -23.32 8.89 -3.20
N THR A 344 -24.27 8.01 -2.86
CA THR A 344 -25.15 7.37 -3.85
C THR A 344 -26.28 8.31 -4.33
N LEU A 345 -26.70 9.25 -3.49
CA LEU A 345 -27.80 10.19 -3.80
C LEU A 345 -27.31 11.51 -4.44
N PHE A 346 -26.09 11.92 -4.23
CA PHE A 346 -25.57 13.25 -4.63
C PHE A 346 -24.20 13.22 -5.32
N GLY A 347 -23.63 12.03 -5.60
CA GLY A 347 -22.39 11.87 -6.34
C GLY A 347 -22.65 11.70 -7.82
N ASP A 348 -22.72 12.81 -8.55
CA ASP A 348 -22.51 12.93 -9.99
C ASP A 348 -21.18 13.62 -10.30
#